data_6ccbcde398b801866c1ed8baac95e0bb
#
_entry.id   6ccbcde398b801866c1ed8baac95e0bb
#
_cell.length_a   1.000
_cell.length_b   1.000
_cell.length_c   1.000
_cell.angle_alpha   90.00
_cell.angle_beta   90.00
_cell.angle_gamma   90.00
#
_symmetry.space_group_name_H-M   'P 1'
#
loop_
_entity.id
_entity.type
_entity.pdbx_description
1 polymer ?
#
loop_
_entity_poly.entity_id
_entity_poly.type
_entity_poly.pdbx_seq_one_letter_code
_entity_poly.pdbx_strand_id
1 'polypeptide(L)'
;MLFCNCPDIADVRNMLLLLQATGKHTDFCDGSITVSGKASNNLLPAALCARLRGSGLLLGSLLAKTGGASLPQSGGCAIGDRPMDIHIDGLRALGAEVSERNGICCRGRIAGGRYRLRMPSVGATENLLCAAAACVHPVTLENCAVEPEVEQLQQVLQSMGAEITGMGTSTVTVRGGRLHGCSAEVIPDRIECATYLATCAAVGGKVTVKRCVPRHLGAFLPLMKGRFHIEEGQDCITICSDGVFEGFGYISTAPYPGFHTDLQQITAALAAVACGKTVIVENMFENRLTHNASQLALMGANIAVRGRRAEIFGSKLHGAC
;
A
#
# COMPACT_ATOMS: atom_id res chain seq x y z
N MET A 1 -3.17 -11.43 -19.27
CA MET A 1 -2.34 -11.27 -18.04
C MET A 1 -2.65 -12.43 -17.12
N LEU A 2 -1.63 -13.02 -16.53
CA LEU A 2 -1.75 -14.04 -15.49
C LEU A 2 -1.01 -13.55 -14.24
N PHE A 3 -1.68 -13.53 -13.10
CA PHE A 3 -1.07 -13.25 -11.80
C PHE A 3 -1.17 -14.50 -10.93
N CYS A 4 -0.08 -14.91 -10.32
CA CYS A 4 -0.02 -16.03 -9.37
C CYS A 4 0.21 -15.48 -7.95
N ASN A 5 0.03 -16.33 -6.94
CA ASN A 5 0.15 -15.98 -5.52
C ASN A 5 -0.80 -14.83 -5.09
N CYS A 6 -1.99 -14.80 -5.68
CA CYS A 6 -3.01 -13.81 -5.33
C CYS A 6 -3.85 -14.30 -4.15
N PRO A 7 -3.99 -13.51 -3.06
CA PRO A 7 -4.83 -13.89 -1.93
C PRO A 7 -6.32 -13.75 -2.28
N ASP A 8 -7.14 -14.65 -1.74
CA ASP A 8 -8.58 -14.58 -1.86
C ASP A 8 -9.17 -13.67 -0.76
N ILE A 9 -9.04 -12.37 -0.94
CA ILE A 9 -9.52 -11.35 0.00
C ILE A 9 -10.54 -10.42 -0.66
N ALA A 10 -11.33 -9.74 0.16
CA ALA A 10 -12.40 -8.86 -0.30
C ALA A 10 -11.89 -7.77 -1.27
N ASP A 11 -10.72 -7.20 -1.03
CA ASP A 11 -10.14 -6.14 -1.87
C ASP A 11 -9.80 -6.66 -3.27
N VAL A 12 -9.23 -7.86 -3.37
CA VAL A 12 -8.95 -8.52 -4.65
C VAL A 12 -10.26 -8.80 -5.39
N ARG A 13 -11.26 -9.39 -4.72
CA ARG A 13 -12.58 -9.66 -5.32
C ARG A 13 -13.26 -8.37 -5.80
N ASN A 14 -13.23 -7.30 -5.00
CA ASN A 14 -13.80 -6.00 -5.40
C ASN A 14 -13.05 -5.39 -6.60
N MET A 15 -11.74 -5.53 -6.69
CA MET A 15 -10.97 -5.07 -7.86
C MET A 15 -11.34 -5.87 -9.11
N LEU A 16 -11.54 -7.19 -9.00
CA LEU A 16 -11.98 -8.01 -10.14
C LEU A 16 -13.36 -7.58 -10.65
N LEU A 17 -14.31 -7.29 -9.74
CA LEU A 17 -15.62 -6.74 -10.11
C LEU A 17 -15.52 -5.37 -10.80
N LEU A 18 -14.61 -4.50 -10.34
CA LEU A 18 -14.34 -3.22 -10.99
C LEU A 18 -13.76 -3.42 -12.40
N LEU A 19 -12.81 -4.35 -12.57
CA LEU A 19 -12.27 -4.68 -13.89
C LEU A 19 -13.34 -5.23 -14.83
N GLN A 20 -14.23 -6.10 -14.35
CA GLN A 20 -15.38 -6.61 -15.13
C GLN A 20 -16.30 -5.47 -15.54
N ALA A 21 -16.58 -4.51 -14.65
CA ALA A 21 -17.38 -3.33 -14.98
C ALA A 21 -16.76 -2.46 -16.08
N THR A 22 -15.44 -2.51 -16.26
CA THR A 22 -14.76 -1.85 -17.40
C THR A 22 -14.86 -2.63 -18.71
N GLY A 23 -15.43 -3.83 -18.73
CA GLY A 23 -15.50 -4.72 -19.90
C GLY A 23 -14.40 -5.75 -20.00
N LYS A 24 -13.58 -5.91 -18.97
CA LYS A 24 -12.58 -6.97 -18.87
C LYS A 24 -13.23 -8.30 -18.48
N HIS A 25 -12.61 -9.39 -18.89
CA HIS A 25 -12.89 -10.74 -18.38
C HIS A 25 -11.86 -11.08 -17.32
N THR A 26 -12.32 -11.54 -16.18
CA THR A 26 -11.46 -11.96 -15.07
C THR A 26 -11.88 -13.34 -14.59
N ASP A 27 -10.90 -14.16 -14.26
CA ASP A 27 -11.10 -15.47 -13.64
C ASP A 27 -10.14 -15.59 -12.45
N PHE A 28 -10.62 -16.17 -11.34
CA PHE A 28 -9.83 -16.41 -10.13
C PHE A 28 -9.96 -17.88 -9.76
N CYS A 29 -8.86 -18.60 -9.83
CA CYS A 29 -8.75 -20.01 -9.51
C CYS A 29 -7.43 -20.31 -8.79
N ASP A 30 -7.50 -20.97 -7.64
CA ASP A 30 -6.34 -21.48 -6.88
C ASP A 30 -5.20 -20.46 -6.69
N GLY A 31 -5.55 -19.25 -6.25
CA GLY A 31 -4.57 -18.18 -6.02
C GLY A 31 -4.00 -17.57 -7.30
N SER A 32 -4.60 -17.89 -8.46
CA SER A 32 -4.22 -17.32 -9.74
C SER A 32 -5.35 -16.48 -10.32
N ILE A 33 -5.00 -15.34 -10.91
CA ILE A 33 -5.94 -14.43 -11.56
C ILE A 33 -5.57 -14.30 -13.04
N THR A 34 -6.52 -14.57 -13.91
CA THR A 34 -6.42 -14.25 -15.35
C THR A 34 -7.22 -12.98 -15.64
N VAL A 35 -6.62 -12.06 -16.38
CA VAL A 35 -7.31 -10.85 -16.88
C VAL A 35 -7.13 -10.77 -18.38
N SER A 36 -8.25 -10.69 -19.12
CA SER A 36 -8.27 -10.64 -20.58
C SER A 36 -9.29 -9.63 -21.12
N GLY A 37 -9.39 -9.51 -22.42
CA GLY A 37 -10.32 -8.59 -23.08
C GLY A 37 -9.85 -7.13 -23.10
N LYS A 38 -10.72 -6.24 -23.59
CA LYS A 38 -10.45 -4.81 -23.74
C LYS A 38 -11.34 -4.01 -22.77
N ALA A 39 -10.79 -3.01 -22.12
CA ALA A 39 -11.62 -2.04 -21.43
C ALA A 39 -12.41 -1.22 -22.46
N SER A 40 -13.73 -1.21 -22.35
CA SER A 40 -14.67 -0.50 -23.21
C SER A 40 -15.51 0.53 -22.44
N ASN A 41 -15.53 0.43 -21.12
CA ASN A 41 -16.24 1.36 -20.24
C ASN A 41 -15.23 2.06 -19.30
N ASN A 42 -15.34 3.37 -19.20
CA ASN A 42 -14.51 4.21 -18.35
C ASN A 42 -15.27 4.87 -17.18
N LEU A 43 -16.55 4.56 -17.03
CA LEU A 43 -17.39 4.96 -15.91
C LEU A 43 -17.41 3.84 -14.86
N LEU A 44 -16.80 4.07 -13.71
CA LEU A 44 -16.75 3.09 -12.64
C LEU A 44 -18.02 3.13 -11.77
N PRO A 45 -18.60 1.97 -11.38
CA PRO A 45 -19.77 1.92 -10.52
C PRO A 45 -19.49 2.47 -9.13
N ALA A 46 -20.29 3.45 -8.67
CA ALA A 46 -20.11 4.11 -7.38
C ALA A 46 -20.12 3.13 -6.19
N ALA A 47 -21.04 2.16 -6.20
CA ALA A 47 -21.16 1.17 -5.14
C ALA A 47 -19.91 0.27 -5.00
N LEU A 48 -19.21 -0.05 -6.09
CA LEU A 48 -17.97 -0.82 -6.05
C LEU A 48 -16.78 0.07 -5.66
N CYS A 49 -16.71 1.30 -6.18
CA CYS A 49 -15.66 2.25 -5.84
C CYS A 49 -15.66 2.58 -4.34
N ALA A 50 -16.84 2.72 -3.73
CA ALA A 50 -16.99 2.99 -2.30
C ALA A 50 -16.48 1.86 -1.39
N ARG A 51 -16.32 0.64 -1.90
CA ARG A 51 -15.82 -0.52 -1.13
C ARG A 51 -14.30 -0.63 -1.12
N LEU A 52 -13.61 0.05 -2.04
CA LEU A 52 -12.17 -0.17 -2.26
C LEU A 52 -11.45 1.14 -2.53
N ARG A 53 -10.48 1.49 -1.68
CA ARG A 53 -9.60 2.64 -1.91
C ARG A 53 -8.80 2.48 -3.21
N GLY A 54 -8.33 1.28 -3.50
CA GLY A 54 -7.60 0.94 -4.72
C GLY A 54 -8.36 1.24 -6.03
N SER A 55 -9.68 1.52 -5.98
CA SER A 55 -10.44 1.96 -7.15
C SER A 55 -9.84 3.21 -7.81
N GLY A 56 -9.16 4.07 -7.02
CA GLY A 56 -8.46 5.25 -7.52
C GLY A 56 -7.31 4.94 -8.48
N LEU A 57 -6.71 3.76 -8.41
CA LEU A 57 -5.63 3.32 -9.30
C LEU A 57 -6.12 3.10 -10.75
N LEU A 58 -7.43 2.90 -10.93
CA LEU A 58 -8.02 2.75 -12.26
C LEU A 58 -8.07 4.05 -13.06
N LEU A 59 -7.95 5.22 -12.42
CA LEU A 59 -7.97 6.52 -13.12
C LEU A 59 -6.88 6.60 -14.19
N GLY A 60 -5.62 6.37 -13.80
CA GLY A 60 -4.48 6.46 -14.72
C GLY A 60 -4.53 5.41 -15.83
N SER A 61 -4.82 4.17 -15.49
CA SER A 61 -4.86 3.08 -16.46
C SER A 61 -6.03 3.20 -17.44
N LEU A 62 -7.23 3.63 -17.00
CA LEU A 62 -8.37 3.87 -17.87
C LEU A 62 -8.14 5.10 -18.75
N LEU A 63 -7.65 6.22 -18.18
CA LEU A 63 -7.29 7.40 -18.95
C LEU A 63 -6.33 7.06 -20.08
N ALA A 64 -5.26 6.34 -19.76
CA ALA A 64 -4.26 5.90 -20.71
C ALA A 64 -4.84 5.00 -21.82
N LYS A 65 -5.78 4.12 -21.46
CA LYS A 65 -6.34 3.12 -22.39
C LYS A 65 -7.50 3.63 -23.23
N THR A 66 -8.40 4.43 -22.64
CA THR A 66 -9.67 4.82 -23.24
C THR A 66 -9.76 6.33 -23.54
N GLY A 67 -8.78 7.12 -23.13
CA GLY A 67 -8.80 8.58 -23.22
C GLY A 67 -9.72 9.26 -22.21
N GLY A 68 -10.23 8.52 -21.23
CA GLY A 68 -11.04 9.05 -20.14
C GLY A 68 -11.21 8.07 -19.00
N ALA A 69 -11.52 8.61 -17.83
CA ALA A 69 -11.85 7.82 -16.62
C ALA A 69 -12.77 8.63 -15.72
N SER A 70 -13.74 7.97 -15.10
CA SER A 70 -14.63 8.60 -14.12
C SER A 70 -14.70 7.74 -12.86
N LEU A 71 -14.26 8.32 -11.74
CA LEU A 71 -14.30 7.75 -10.41
C LEU A 71 -15.29 8.58 -9.56
N PRO A 72 -16.48 8.05 -9.23
CA PRO A 72 -17.48 8.80 -8.46
C PRO A 72 -16.97 9.18 -7.08
N GLN A 73 -16.60 8.22 -6.27
CA GLN A 73 -15.97 8.40 -4.96
C GLN A 73 -15.24 7.12 -4.60
N SER A 74 -13.98 7.21 -4.24
CA SER A 74 -13.24 6.05 -3.73
C SER A 74 -13.60 5.77 -2.29
N GLY A 75 -13.70 4.50 -1.93
CA GLY A 75 -13.82 4.04 -0.55
C GLY A 75 -12.57 4.36 0.26
N GLY A 76 -12.60 4.04 1.52
CA GLY A 76 -11.45 4.23 2.39
C GLY A 76 -11.69 3.70 3.80
N CYS A 77 -10.59 3.52 4.51
CA CYS A 77 -10.59 3.24 5.92
C CYS A 77 -10.75 4.55 6.71
N ALA A 78 -11.35 4.51 7.90
CA ALA A 78 -11.58 5.67 8.76
C ALA A 78 -10.28 6.17 9.46
N ILE A 79 -9.18 6.29 8.71
CA ILE A 79 -7.85 6.70 9.21
C ILE A 79 -7.55 8.19 8.97
N GLY A 80 -8.54 8.96 8.53
CA GLY A 80 -8.44 10.38 8.18
C GLY A 80 -8.65 10.65 6.70
N ASP A 81 -8.61 11.93 6.34
CA ASP A 81 -8.71 12.35 4.95
C ASP A 81 -7.57 11.77 4.13
N ARG A 82 -7.93 11.15 3.01
CA ARG A 82 -7.00 10.60 2.03
C ARG A 82 -7.30 11.22 0.66
N PRO A 83 -6.98 12.51 0.51
CA PRO A 83 -7.30 13.25 -0.71
C PRO A 83 -6.63 12.61 -1.92
N MET A 84 -7.27 12.75 -3.07
CA MET A 84 -6.74 12.30 -4.36
C MET A 84 -5.95 13.39 -5.09
N ASP A 85 -5.66 14.49 -4.41
CA ASP A 85 -5.04 15.71 -4.94
C ASP A 85 -3.68 15.44 -5.61
N ILE A 86 -2.80 14.62 -5.01
CA ILE A 86 -1.50 14.26 -5.61
C ILE A 86 -1.71 13.49 -6.94
N HIS A 87 -2.72 12.60 -6.99
CA HIS A 87 -3.08 11.90 -8.22
C HIS A 87 -3.55 12.88 -9.30
N ILE A 88 -4.46 13.78 -8.91
CA ILE A 88 -5.07 14.78 -9.79
C ILE A 88 -4.03 15.76 -10.33
N ASP A 89 -3.21 16.31 -9.44
CA ASP A 89 -2.15 17.25 -9.79
C ASP A 89 -1.15 16.62 -10.76
N GLY A 90 -0.77 15.36 -10.51
CA GLY A 90 0.13 14.61 -11.39
C GLY A 90 -0.50 14.37 -12.78
N LEU A 91 -1.76 13.94 -12.85
CA LEU A 91 -2.45 13.74 -14.12
C LEU A 91 -2.59 15.05 -14.90
N ARG A 92 -2.93 16.16 -14.23
CA ARG A 92 -2.98 17.51 -14.84
C ARG A 92 -1.62 17.95 -15.37
N ALA A 93 -0.57 17.81 -14.55
CA ALA A 93 0.80 18.18 -14.94
C ALA A 93 1.30 17.40 -16.16
N LEU A 94 0.83 16.16 -16.32
CA LEU A 94 1.17 15.30 -17.44
C LEU A 94 0.24 15.46 -18.66
N GLY A 95 -0.70 16.42 -18.65
CA GLY A 95 -1.50 16.82 -19.80
C GLY A 95 -2.97 16.36 -19.80
N ALA A 96 -3.45 15.73 -18.73
CA ALA A 96 -4.86 15.36 -18.62
C ALA A 96 -5.73 16.53 -18.15
N GLU A 97 -6.95 16.62 -18.67
CA GLU A 97 -8.00 17.48 -18.13
C GLU A 97 -8.69 16.74 -16.98
N VAL A 98 -8.73 17.35 -15.78
CA VAL A 98 -9.35 16.74 -14.61
C VAL A 98 -10.38 17.67 -13.98
N SER A 99 -11.61 17.16 -13.82
CA SER A 99 -12.75 17.81 -13.16
C SER A 99 -13.13 17.05 -11.90
N GLU A 100 -13.54 17.79 -10.85
CA GLU A 100 -13.87 17.25 -9.52
C GLU A 100 -15.32 17.55 -9.08
N ARG A 101 -16.20 17.96 -10.01
CA ARG A 101 -17.57 18.43 -9.66
C ARG A 101 -18.49 17.33 -9.09
N ASN A 102 -18.44 16.12 -9.69
CA ASN A 102 -19.26 14.97 -9.31
C ASN A 102 -18.40 13.69 -9.24
N GLY A 103 -17.40 13.70 -8.36
CA GLY A 103 -16.31 12.74 -8.37
C GLY A 103 -15.16 13.22 -9.27
N ILE A 104 -14.21 12.36 -9.54
CA ILE A 104 -13.02 12.68 -10.33
C ILE A 104 -13.25 12.20 -11.77
N CYS A 105 -13.28 13.12 -12.72
CA CYS A 105 -13.37 12.82 -14.14
C CYS A 105 -12.12 13.29 -14.85
N CYS A 106 -11.40 12.36 -15.48
CA CYS A 106 -10.20 12.62 -16.26
C CYS A 106 -10.49 12.45 -17.76
N ARG A 107 -9.92 13.31 -18.60
CA ARG A 107 -10.03 13.23 -20.07
C ARG A 107 -8.71 13.61 -20.73
N GLY A 108 -8.54 13.17 -21.97
CA GLY A 108 -7.37 13.49 -22.78
C GLY A 108 -6.33 12.38 -22.81
N ARG A 109 -5.09 12.76 -23.06
CA ARG A 109 -3.95 11.83 -23.13
C ARG A 109 -2.79 12.38 -22.35
N ILE A 110 -1.99 11.50 -21.79
CA ILE A 110 -0.71 11.85 -21.19
C ILE A 110 0.22 12.32 -22.31
N ALA A 111 0.71 13.55 -22.18
CA ALA A 111 1.56 14.18 -23.19
C ALA A 111 3.05 13.89 -22.99
N GLY A 112 3.43 13.32 -21.85
CA GLY A 112 4.81 13.20 -21.40
C GLY A 112 5.22 14.35 -20.48
N GLY A 113 6.48 14.40 -20.10
CA GLY A 113 7.02 15.48 -19.26
C GLY A 113 7.51 15.03 -17.89
N ARG A 114 7.59 16.00 -16.98
CA ARG A 114 8.14 15.76 -15.62
C ARG A 114 7.13 16.23 -14.57
N TYR A 115 6.96 15.43 -13.53
CA TYR A 115 6.18 15.80 -12.36
C TYR A 115 6.87 15.36 -11.08
N ARG A 116 6.96 16.27 -10.09
CA ARG A 116 7.47 15.99 -8.76
C ARG A 116 6.32 15.88 -7.79
N LEU A 117 6.13 14.71 -7.19
CA LEU A 117 5.15 14.52 -6.13
C LEU A 117 5.54 15.38 -4.92
N ARG A 118 4.59 16.09 -4.31
CA ARG A 118 4.86 16.93 -3.13
C ARG A 118 5.29 16.11 -1.91
N MET A 119 4.87 14.85 -1.84
CA MET A 119 5.30 13.85 -0.88
C MET A 119 5.28 12.45 -1.51
N PRO A 120 6.09 11.49 -1.03
CA PRO A 120 6.00 10.11 -1.47
C PRO A 120 4.60 9.55 -1.14
N SER A 121 3.87 9.16 -2.18
CA SER A 121 2.54 8.56 -2.08
C SER A 121 2.51 7.31 -2.92
N VAL A 122 2.30 6.16 -2.30
CA VAL A 122 2.21 4.86 -2.99
C VAL A 122 1.14 4.92 -4.09
N GLY A 123 -0.11 5.20 -3.71
CA GLY A 123 -1.21 5.19 -4.67
C GLY A 123 -1.06 6.21 -5.80
N ALA A 124 -0.54 7.44 -5.52
CA ALA A 124 -0.31 8.42 -6.57
C ALA A 124 0.83 7.99 -7.51
N THR A 125 1.92 7.44 -6.97
CA THR A 125 3.03 6.90 -7.77
C THR A 125 2.54 5.80 -8.69
N GLU A 126 1.81 4.81 -8.17
CA GLU A 126 1.27 3.68 -8.95
C GLU A 126 0.29 4.16 -10.04
N ASN A 127 -0.61 5.06 -9.69
CA ASN A 127 -1.58 5.61 -10.64
C ASN A 127 -0.89 6.35 -11.80
N LEU A 128 0.12 7.17 -11.48
CA LEU A 128 0.88 7.92 -12.49
C LEU A 128 1.79 7.01 -13.34
N LEU A 129 2.37 5.96 -12.75
CA LEU A 129 3.11 4.93 -13.49
C LEU A 129 2.20 4.22 -14.49
N CYS A 130 0.99 3.81 -14.09
CA CYS A 130 0.01 3.21 -14.98
C CYS A 130 -0.41 4.15 -16.12
N ALA A 131 -0.59 5.44 -15.81
CA ALA A 131 -0.90 6.45 -16.84
C ALA A 131 0.27 6.65 -17.82
N ALA A 132 1.50 6.72 -17.31
CA ALA A 132 2.72 6.92 -18.08
C ALA A 132 3.06 5.73 -18.99
N ALA A 133 2.74 4.50 -18.56
CA ALA A 133 3.09 3.28 -19.29
C ALA A 133 2.46 3.16 -20.68
N ALA A 134 1.40 3.93 -20.99
CA ALA A 134 0.84 3.98 -22.33
C ALA A 134 1.25 5.26 -23.12
N CYS A 135 2.08 6.13 -22.55
CA CYS A 135 2.57 7.34 -23.19
C CYS A 135 3.83 7.05 -24.01
N VAL A 136 3.85 7.45 -25.27
CA VAL A 136 5.02 7.27 -26.16
C VAL A 136 6.15 8.24 -25.85
N HIS A 137 5.84 9.37 -25.20
CA HIS A 137 6.83 10.35 -24.77
C HIS A 137 7.29 10.01 -23.34
N PRO A 138 8.55 10.29 -22.99
CA PRO A 138 9.03 10.01 -21.64
C PRO A 138 8.26 10.81 -20.57
N VAL A 139 7.90 10.11 -19.49
CA VAL A 139 7.35 10.69 -18.28
C VAL A 139 8.34 10.46 -17.15
N THR A 140 8.84 11.53 -16.54
CA THR A 140 9.71 11.44 -15.36
C THR A 140 8.93 11.83 -14.12
N LEU A 141 8.82 10.91 -13.19
CA LEU A 141 8.22 11.12 -11.88
C LEU A 141 9.32 11.24 -10.83
N GLU A 142 9.27 12.30 -10.03
CA GLU A 142 10.22 12.57 -8.94
C GLU A 142 9.52 12.51 -7.58
N ASN A 143 10.28 12.20 -6.54
CA ASN A 143 9.79 12.01 -5.18
C ASN A 143 8.73 10.89 -5.11
N CYS A 144 8.92 9.83 -5.90
CA CYS A 144 8.10 8.63 -5.91
C CYS A 144 8.19 7.87 -4.59
N ALA A 145 7.16 7.16 -4.27
CA ALA A 145 7.18 6.07 -3.30
C ALA A 145 8.08 4.94 -3.80
N VAL A 146 8.80 4.29 -2.89
CA VAL A 146 9.81 3.25 -3.21
C VAL A 146 9.53 1.93 -2.48
N GLU A 147 8.30 1.74 -2.05
CA GLU A 147 7.82 0.51 -1.45
C GLU A 147 7.97 -0.68 -2.41
N PRO A 148 8.19 -1.89 -1.90
CA PRO A 148 8.37 -3.10 -2.73
C PRO A 148 7.24 -3.34 -3.73
N GLU A 149 6.01 -3.04 -3.35
CA GLU A 149 4.82 -3.15 -4.22
C GLU A 149 4.87 -2.17 -5.41
N VAL A 150 5.43 -0.97 -5.19
CA VAL A 150 5.65 0.02 -6.27
C VAL A 150 6.74 -0.44 -7.22
N GLU A 151 7.83 -1.01 -6.69
CA GLU A 151 8.89 -1.60 -7.51
C GLU A 151 8.34 -2.78 -8.33
N GLN A 152 7.53 -3.65 -7.71
CA GLN A 152 6.88 -4.76 -8.43
C GLN A 152 5.99 -4.28 -9.57
N LEU A 153 5.19 -3.22 -9.36
CA LEU A 153 4.40 -2.65 -10.44
C LEU A 153 5.27 -2.20 -11.62
N GLN A 154 6.42 -1.57 -11.33
CA GLN A 154 7.37 -1.16 -12.38
C GLN A 154 7.92 -2.37 -13.15
N GLN A 155 8.27 -3.47 -12.46
CA GLN A 155 8.72 -4.72 -13.08
C GLN A 155 7.63 -5.33 -13.98
N VAL A 156 6.38 -5.33 -13.53
CA VAL A 156 5.24 -5.79 -14.33
C VAL A 156 5.05 -4.92 -15.57
N LEU A 157 5.05 -3.60 -15.44
CA LEU A 157 4.93 -2.68 -16.57
C LEU A 157 6.08 -2.84 -17.57
N GLN A 158 7.31 -3.08 -17.10
CA GLN A 158 8.46 -3.38 -17.94
C GLN A 158 8.27 -4.70 -18.68
N SER A 159 7.79 -5.75 -17.99
CA SER A 159 7.45 -7.03 -18.59
C SER A 159 6.30 -6.95 -19.61
N MET A 160 5.46 -5.91 -19.52
CA MET A 160 4.43 -5.60 -20.51
C MET A 160 4.96 -4.82 -21.72
N GLY A 161 6.23 -4.40 -21.71
CA GLY A 161 6.89 -3.69 -22.81
C GLY A 161 7.08 -2.19 -22.62
N ALA A 162 6.88 -1.65 -21.41
CA ALA A 162 7.29 -0.29 -21.09
C ALA A 162 8.81 -0.21 -20.85
N GLU A 163 9.44 0.87 -21.29
CA GLU A 163 10.84 1.18 -20.95
C GLU A 163 10.85 1.94 -19.64
N ILE A 164 11.49 1.38 -18.60
CA ILE A 164 11.53 2.01 -17.26
C ILE A 164 12.98 2.13 -16.81
N THR A 165 13.37 3.32 -16.38
CA THR A 165 14.66 3.61 -15.75
C THR A 165 14.47 4.24 -14.38
N GLY A 166 15.42 4.00 -13.45
CA GLY A 166 15.30 4.45 -12.06
C GLY A 166 14.36 3.59 -11.21
N MET A 167 14.11 2.34 -11.62
CA MET A 167 13.25 1.40 -10.88
C MET A 167 13.71 1.24 -9.43
N GLY A 168 12.76 1.22 -8.49
CA GLY A 168 13.04 1.12 -7.05
C GLY A 168 13.67 2.38 -6.44
N THR A 169 13.78 3.49 -7.18
CA THR A 169 14.28 4.76 -6.66
C THR A 169 13.20 5.83 -6.62
N SER A 170 13.48 6.95 -5.95
CA SER A 170 12.55 8.09 -5.86
C SER A 170 12.39 8.87 -7.17
N THR A 171 13.15 8.54 -8.21
CA THR A 171 13.02 9.17 -9.54
C THR A 171 12.93 8.08 -10.59
N VAL A 172 11.77 8.00 -11.23
CA VAL A 172 11.45 6.97 -12.23
C VAL A 172 11.08 7.63 -13.53
N THR A 173 11.72 7.20 -14.61
CA THR A 173 11.33 7.62 -15.96
C THR A 173 10.71 6.45 -16.69
N VAL A 174 9.49 6.66 -17.20
CA VAL A 174 8.71 5.69 -17.96
C VAL A 174 8.53 6.19 -19.37
N ARG A 175 8.84 5.36 -20.35
CA ARG A 175 8.46 5.54 -21.73
C ARG A 175 7.59 4.36 -22.11
N GLY A 176 6.34 4.65 -22.34
CA GLY A 176 5.36 3.65 -22.73
C GLY A 176 5.40 3.36 -24.22
N GLY A 177 4.48 2.51 -24.63
CA GLY A 177 4.36 2.08 -26.01
C GLY A 177 3.23 1.11 -26.18
N ARG A 178 3.44 0.11 -27.04
CA ARG A 178 2.47 -0.95 -27.27
C ARG A 178 2.61 -2.02 -26.21
N LEU A 179 1.86 -1.86 -25.10
CA LEU A 179 1.84 -2.85 -24.04
C LEU A 179 1.18 -4.17 -24.48
N HIS A 180 1.69 -5.28 -23.98
CA HIS A 180 1.18 -6.63 -24.19
C HIS A 180 0.89 -7.33 -22.85
N GLY A 181 0.31 -8.52 -22.89
CA GLY A 181 0.09 -9.34 -21.68
C GLY A 181 1.40 -9.94 -21.16
N CYS A 182 1.46 -10.13 -19.85
CA CYS A 182 2.56 -10.84 -19.20
C CYS A 182 2.03 -11.76 -18.09
N SER A 183 2.93 -12.54 -17.50
CA SER A 183 2.70 -13.27 -16.25
C SER A 183 3.55 -12.65 -15.15
N ALA A 184 3.00 -12.59 -13.94
CA ALA A 184 3.72 -12.12 -12.77
C ALA A 184 3.28 -12.89 -11.51
N GLU A 185 4.20 -13.12 -10.60
CA GLU A 185 3.91 -13.61 -9.26
C GLU A 185 3.84 -12.43 -8.29
N VAL A 186 2.75 -12.35 -7.52
CA VAL A 186 2.58 -11.28 -6.52
C VAL A 186 3.56 -11.54 -5.37
N ILE A 187 4.32 -10.52 -5.00
CA ILE A 187 5.28 -10.61 -3.89
C ILE A 187 4.56 -10.88 -2.55
N PRO A 188 5.23 -11.55 -1.60
CA PRO A 188 4.68 -11.76 -0.26
C PRO A 188 4.36 -10.44 0.46
N ASP A 189 3.26 -10.43 1.20
CA ASP A 189 2.86 -9.27 1.99
C ASP A 189 3.76 -9.10 3.22
N ARG A 190 4.53 -8.02 3.23
CA ARG A 190 5.42 -7.64 4.32
C ARG A 190 4.67 -7.28 5.61
N ILE A 191 3.44 -6.76 5.49
CA ILE A 191 2.61 -6.37 6.65
C ILE A 191 2.02 -7.61 7.30
N GLU A 192 1.59 -8.59 6.52
CA GLU A 192 1.16 -9.90 7.03
C GLU A 192 2.33 -10.59 7.77
N CYS A 193 3.51 -10.63 7.17
CA CYS A 193 4.71 -11.18 7.80
C CYS A 193 5.00 -10.51 9.15
N ALA A 194 5.02 -9.17 9.17
CA ALA A 194 5.23 -8.40 10.41
C ALA A 194 4.18 -8.70 11.48
N THR A 195 2.92 -8.93 11.07
CA THR A 195 1.82 -9.26 11.98
C THR A 195 2.05 -10.60 12.69
N TYR A 196 2.47 -11.63 11.95
CA TYR A 196 2.80 -12.93 12.57
C TYR A 196 4.01 -12.84 13.52
N LEU A 197 5.05 -12.09 13.14
CA LEU A 197 6.21 -11.87 14.01
C LEU A 197 5.80 -11.13 15.30
N ALA A 198 5.00 -10.06 15.18
CA ALA A 198 4.50 -9.32 16.33
C ALA A 198 3.59 -10.17 17.23
N THR A 199 2.76 -11.03 16.65
CA THR A 199 1.90 -11.95 17.41
C THR A 199 2.74 -12.91 18.24
N CYS A 200 3.77 -13.54 17.65
CA CYS A 200 4.69 -14.40 18.40
C CYS A 200 5.42 -13.63 19.50
N ALA A 201 5.85 -12.40 19.19
CA ALA A 201 6.50 -11.53 20.18
C ALA A 201 5.62 -11.27 21.40
N ALA A 202 4.32 -11.00 21.18
CA ALA A 202 3.37 -10.67 22.24
C ALA A 202 2.95 -11.87 23.11
N VAL A 203 2.76 -13.05 22.49
CA VAL A 203 2.19 -14.22 23.20
C VAL A 203 3.24 -15.24 23.62
N GLY A 204 4.46 -15.10 23.14
CA GLY A 204 5.54 -16.06 23.36
C GLY A 204 5.49 -17.24 22.38
N GLY A 205 6.57 -18.03 22.39
CA GLY A 205 6.73 -19.20 21.54
C GLY A 205 7.77 -19.03 20.44
N LYS A 206 7.67 -19.88 19.41
CA LYS A 206 8.54 -19.86 18.23
C LYS A 206 7.70 -19.95 16.96
N VAL A 207 7.89 -19.00 16.06
CA VAL A 207 7.21 -18.94 14.75
C VAL A 207 8.24 -18.77 13.65
N THR A 208 8.10 -19.55 12.57
CA THR A 208 8.83 -19.34 11.32
C THR A 208 7.86 -18.94 10.22
N VAL A 209 7.95 -17.71 9.76
CA VAL A 209 7.22 -17.21 8.57
C VAL A 209 8.05 -17.57 7.34
N LYS A 210 7.47 -18.37 6.44
CA LYS A 210 8.09 -18.81 5.19
C LYS A 210 7.53 -18.06 4.00
N ARG A 211 8.25 -18.11 2.87
CA ARG A 211 7.90 -17.40 1.64
C ARG A 211 7.70 -15.90 1.91
N CYS A 212 8.58 -15.29 2.66
CA CYS A 212 8.63 -13.86 2.90
C CYS A 212 9.95 -13.28 2.37
N VAL A 213 10.02 -11.98 2.24
CA VAL A 213 11.23 -11.28 1.81
C VAL A 213 11.72 -10.40 2.97
N PRO A 214 12.72 -10.84 3.75
CA PRO A 214 13.14 -10.14 4.97
C PRO A 214 13.46 -8.67 4.76
N ARG A 215 14.13 -8.31 3.65
CA ARG A 215 14.47 -6.92 3.31
C ARG A 215 13.25 -6.00 3.15
N HIS A 216 12.05 -6.54 2.86
CA HIS A 216 10.83 -5.76 2.70
C HIS A 216 10.26 -5.24 4.02
N LEU A 217 10.69 -5.78 5.18
CA LEU A 217 10.23 -5.30 6.47
C LEU A 217 10.87 -3.97 6.92
N GLY A 218 11.86 -3.45 6.16
CA GLY A 218 12.44 -2.14 6.39
C GLY A 218 12.88 -1.92 7.83
N ALA A 219 12.46 -0.81 8.44
CA ALA A 219 12.81 -0.44 9.81
C ALA A 219 12.16 -1.32 10.90
N PHE A 220 11.14 -2.15 10.58
CA PHE A 220 10.47 -3.00 11.55
C PHE A 220 11.36 -4.15 12.05
N LEU A 221 12.05 -4.83 11.16
CA LEU A 221 12.87 -5.98 11.52
C LEU A 221 14.06 -5.60 12.43
N PRO A 222 14.81 -4.53 12.21
CA PRO A 222 15.80 -4.01 13.15
C PRO A 222 15.20 -3.67 14.53
N LEU A 223 14.00 -3.08 14.56
CA LEU A 223 13.30 -2.77 15.81
C LEU A 223 13.02 -4.04 16.63
N MET A 224 12.58 -5.10 15.96
CA MET A 224 12.30 -6.39 16.60
C MET A 224 13.57 -7.10 17.05
N LYS A 225 14.63 -7.13 16.26
CA LYS A 225 15.93 -7.73 16.60
C LYS A 225 16.57 -7.15 17.87
N GLY A 226 16.30 -5.92 18.20
CA GLY A 226 16.78 -5.30 19.44
C GLY A 226 16.17 -5.91 20.72
N ARG A 227 15.15 -6.79 20.60
CA ARG A 227 14.37 -7.33 21.74
C ARG A 227 14.14 -8.82 21.69
N PHE A 228 14.18 -9.41 20.50
CA PHE A 228 13.83 -10.82 20.28
C PHE A 228 14.95 -11.54 19.57
N HIS A 229 15.04 -12.84 19.80
CA HIS A 229 15.91 -13.68 18.99
C HIS A 229 15.26 -13.91 17.62
N ILE A 230 15.88 -13.37 16.57
CA ILE A 230 15.39 -13.43 15.20
C ILE A 230 16.49 -13.99 14.29
N GLU A 231 16.14 -15.03 13.56
CA GLU A 231 16.96 -15.63 12.52
C GLU A 231 16.36 -15.32 11.15
N GLU A 232 17.17 -14.78 10.24
CA GLU A 232 16.78 -14.51 8.85
C GLU A 232 17.37 -15.58 7.92
N GLY A 233 16.49 -16.24 7.16
CA GLY A 233 16.87 -17.04 6.00
C GLY A 233 16.71 -16.23 4.70
N GLN A 234 16.88 -16.89 3.59
CA GLN A 234 16.72 -16.26 2.27
C GLN A 234 15.26 -15.83 2.00
N ASP A 235 14.31 -16.69 2.38
CA ASP A 235 12.88 -16.52 2.14
C ASP A 235 12.04 -16.79 3.40
N CYS A 236 12.65 -16.73 4.58
CA CYS A 236 11.96 -16.97 5.85
C CYS A 236 12.55 -16.16 7.00
N ILE A 237 11.74 -15.96 8.03
CA ILE A 237 12.14 -15.31 9.28
C ILE A 237 11.61 -16.18 10.43
N THR A 238 12.49 -16.52 11.36
CA THR A 238 12.13 -17.21 12.61
C THR A 238 12.26 -16.23 13.77
N ILE A 239 11.24 -16.16 14.62
CA ILE A 239 11.26 -15.41 15.86
C ILE A 239 11.03 -16.36 17.04
N CYS A 240 11.77 -16.14 18.12
CA CYS A 240 11.53 -16.75 19.43
C CYS A 240 11.29 -15.66 20.46
N SER A 241 10.28 -15.84 21.32
CA SER A 241 9.92 -14.93 22.40
C SER A 241 9.42 -15.74 23.61
N ASP A 242 9.62 -15.21 24.79
CA ASP A 242 8.98 -15.68 26.03
C ASP A 242 7.72 -14.87 26.39
N GLY A 243 7.35 -13.88 25.54
CA GLY A 243 6.24 -12.97 25.76
C GLY A 243 6.54 -11.81 26.70
N VAL A 244 7.78 -11.69 27.19
CA VAL A 244 8.21 -10.63 28.09
C VAL A 244 9.31 -9.81 27.41
N PHE A 245 9.08 -8.52 27.20
CA PHE A 245 10.03 -7.66 26.49
C PHE A 245 9.85 -6.19 26.86
N GLU A 246 10.90 -5.41 26.68
CA GLU A 246 10.91 -3.98 26.92
C GLU A 246 10.21 -3.19 25.82
N GLY A 247 9.61 -2.07 26.21
CA GLY A 247 9.00 -1.11 25.28
C GLY A 247 9.99 -0.60 24.22
N PHE A 248 9.44 -0.07 23.15
CA PHE A 248 10.22 0.30 21.94
C PHE A 248 10.88 1.68 22.01
N GLY A 249 10.71 2.41 23.13
CA GLY A 249 11.24 3.76 23.25
C GLY A 249 10.50 4.73 22.34
N TYR A 250 11.19 5.32 21.35
CA TYR A 250 10.61 6.30 20.43
C TYR A 250 10.56 5.75 19.01
N ILE A 251 9.37 5.77 18.40
CA ILE A 251 9.12 5.38 17.02
C ILE A 251 8.44 6.53 16.29
N SER A 252 8.89 6.84 15.08
CA SER A 252 8.30 7.85 14.21
C SER A 252 8.02 7.24 12.84
N THR A 253 6.78 7.32 12.37
CA THR A 253 6.45 6.84 11.03
C THR A 253 7.06 7.72 9.95
N ALA A 254 7.50 7.10 8.89
CA ALA A 254 8.13 7.75 7.74
C ALA A 254 7.87 6.92 6.47
N PRO A 255 7.98 7.52 5.29
CA PRO A 255 7.97 6.78 4.03
C PRO A 255 9.03 5.66 4.02
N TYR A 256 8.74 4.59 3.30
CA TYR A 256 9.66 3.47 3.12
C TYR A 256 11.02 3.95 2.55
N PRO A 257 12.16 3.43 3.03
CA PRO A 257 12.36 2.31 3.94
C PRO A 257 12.35 2.68 5.44
N GLY A 258 11.84 3.87 5.81
CA GLY A 258 11.60 4.25 7.19
C GLY A 258 10.52 3.37 7.85
N PHE A 259 10.14 3.72 9.08
CA PHE A 259 9.11 2.95 9.81
C PHE A 259 7.74 3.23 9.19
N HIS A 260 7.26 2.25 8.41
CA HIS A 260 6.05 2.40 7.62
C HIS A 260 4.80 2.55 8.48
N THR A 261 3.90 3.45 8.09
CA THR A 261 2.67 3.74 8.83
C THR A 261 1.73 2.52 8.96
N ASP A 262 1.77 1.55 8.05
CA ASP A 262 0.97 0.31 8.13
C ASP A 262 1.44 -0.64 9.25
N LEU A 263 2.65 -0.46 9.75
CA LEU A 263 3.20 -1.19 10.89
C LEU A 263 2.89 -0.51 12.24
N GLN A 264 2.38 0.72 12.21
CA GLN A 264 2.12 1.52 13.40
C GLN A 264 1.10 0.86 14.33
N GLN A 265 -0.03 0.35 13.79
CA GLN A 265 -1.09 -0.27 14.61
C GLN A 265 -0.61 -1.56 15.27
N ILE A 266 0.11 -2.39 14.52
CA ILE A 266 0.67 -3.66 14.97
C ILE A 266 1.66 -3.38 16.11
N THR A 267 2.51 -2.38 15.92
CA THR A 267 3.52 -2.00 16.92
C THR A 267 2.88 -1.33 18.15
N ALA A 268 1.79 -0.57 17.99
CA ALA A 268 1.06 -0.01 19.12
C ALA A 268 0.40 -1.12 19.97
N ALA A 269 -0.16 -2.15 19.34
CA ALA A 269 -0.71 -3.30 20.03
C ALA A 269 0.39 -4.08 20.78
N LEU A 270 1.54 -4.28 20.15
CA LEU A 270 2.70 -4.91 20.75
C LEU A 270 3.24 -4.07 21.93
N ALA A 271 3.32 -2.75 21.78
CA ALA A 271 3.75 -1.84 22.83
C ALA A 271 2.79 -1.82 24.05
N ALA A 272 1.50 -2.08 23.83
CA ALA A 272 0.50 -2.12 24.89
C ALA A 272 0.70 -3.30 25.87
N VAL A 273 1.45 -4.33 25.50
CA VAL A 273 1.78 -5.48 26.35
C VAL A 273 3.27 -5.54 26.74
N ALA A 274 4.10 -4.61 26.27
CA ALA A 274 5.53 -4.52 26.57
C ALA A 274 5.78 -3.98 27.97
N CYS A 275 6.90 -4.30 28.59
CA CYS A 275 7.34 -3.66 29.84
C CYS A 275 7.84 -2.24 29.55
N GLY A 276 7.36 -1.25 30.35
CA GLY A 276 7.82 0.13 30.24
C GLY A 276 7.06 0.98 29.21
N LYS A 277 7.74 2.00 28.65
CA LYS A 277 7.11 3.05 27.81
C LYS A 277 7.51 2.93 26.36
N THR A 278 6.53 3.11 25.47
CA THR A 278 6.72 3.35 24.05
C THR A 278 6.06 4.67 23.64
N VAL A 279 6.73 5.44 22.79
CA VAL A 279 6.18 6.65 22.17
C VAL A 279 6.11 6.44 20.69
N ILE A 280 4.93 6.61 20.10
CA ILE A 280 4.74 6.54 18.65
C ILE A 280 4.29 7.90 18.13
N VAL A 281 4.95 8.39 17.07
CA VAL A 281 4.57 9.60 16.35
C VAL A 281 4.15 9.20 14.93
N GLU A 282 2.90 9.52 14.56
CA GLU A 282 2.33 9.23 13.25
C GLU A 282 2.41 10.47 12.35
N ASN A 283 3.29 10.43 11.35
CA ASN A 283 3.52 11.58 10.47
C ASN A 283 2.75 11.51 9.15
N MET A 284 2.19 10.35 8.81
CA MET A 284 1.56 10.13 7.52
C MET A 284 0.05 10.43 7.53
N PHE A 285 -0.70 9.93 8.54
CA PHE A 285 -2.15 10.05 8.62
C PHE A 285 -2.61 10.61 9.96
N GLU A 286 -3.51 11.60 9.94
CA GLU A 286 -3.90 12.35 11.15
C GLU A 286 -4.66 11.50 12.16
N ASN A 287 -5.62 10.69 11.73
CA ASN A 287 -6.55 9.97 12.60
C ASN A 287 -6.20 8.51 12.81
N ARG A 288 -5.15 8.00 12.15
CA ARG A 288 -4.78 6.58 12.22
C ARG A 288 -4.45 6.15 13.63
N LEU A 289 -3.64 6.95 14.31
CA LEU A 289 -3.20 6.67 15.68
C LEU A 289 -4.37 6.75 16.66
N THR A 290 -5.21 7.77 16.57
CA THR A 290 -6.36 7.97 17.44
C THR A 290 -7.37 6.83 17.34
N HIS A 291 -7.69 6.40 16.13
CA HIS A 291 -8.61 5.27 15.93
C HIS A 291 -8.08 3.96 16.53
N ASN A 292 -6.83 3.63 16.27
CA ASN A 292 -6.20 2.45 16.83
C ASN A 292 -6.13 2.51 18.36
N ALA A 293 -5.72 3.66 18.91
CA ALA A 293 -5.60 3.85 20.35
C ALA A 293 -6.94 3.71 21.08
N SER A 294 -8.04 4.21 20.50
CA SER A 294 -9.36 4.08 21.09
C SER A 294 -9.79 2.62 21.24
N GLN A 295 -9.48 1.77 20.26
CA GLN A 295 -9.79 0.36 20.32
C GLN A 295 -8.93 -0.39 21.35
N LEU A 296 -7.63 -0.06 21.42
CA LEU A 296 -6.74 -0.63 22.44
C LEU A 296 -7.14 -0.20 23.84
N ALA A 297 -7.60 1.05 24.03
CA ALA A 297 -8.07 1.54 25.32
C ALA A 297 -9.32 0.78 25.82
N LEU A 298 -10.24 0.38 24.93
CA LEU A 298 -11.38 -0.48 25.28
C LEU A 298 -10.92 -1.83 25.85
N MET A 299 -9.77 -2.33 25.39
CA MET A 299 -9.15 -3.57 25.90
C MET A 299 -8.33 -3.35 27.17
N GLY A 300 -8.32 -2.15 27.76
CA GLY A 300 -7.56 -1.83 28.96
C GLY A 300 -6.13 -1.37 28.72
N ALA A 301 -5.74 -1.03 27.49
CA ALA A 301 -4.42 -0.49 27.23
C ALA A 301 -4.22 0.87 27.89
N ASN A 302 -3.08 1.05 28.55
CA ASN A 302 -2.67 2.36 29.09
C ASN A 302 -2.03 3.19 27.97
N ILE A 303 -2.86 3.89 27.20
CA ILE A 303 -2.48 4.66 26.03
C ILE A 303 -3.07 6.07 26.08
N ALA A 304 -2.23 7.07 25.89
CA ALA A 304 -2.62 8.47 25.82
C ALA A 304 -2.21 9.07 24.47
N VAL A 305 -3.17 9.66 23.74
CA VAL A 305 -2.93 10.30 22.44
C VAL A 305 -3.07 11.80 22.56
N ARG A 306 -2.09 12.53 22.01
CA ARG A 306 -2.11 13.99 21.88
C ARG A 306 -1.69 14.37 20.45
N GLY A 307 -2.65 14.73 19.62
CA GLY A 307 -2.43 14.97 18.20
C GLY A 307 -1.87 13.74 17.50
N ARG A 308 -0.70 13.85 16.92
CA ARG A 308 -0.01 12.78 16.19
C ARG A 308 0.91 11.93 17.06
N ARG A 309 0.86 12.06 18.38
CA ARG A 309 1.73 11.37 19.32
C ARG A 309 0.91 10.52 20.29
N ALA A 310 1.28 9.24 20.41
CA ALA A 310 0.79 8.35 21.46
C ALA A 310 1.92 8.02 22.45
N GLU A 311 1.58 8.00 23.73
CA GLU A 311 2.39 7.42 24.81
C GLU A 311 1.69 6.17 25.29
N ILE A 312 2.37 5.05 25.25
CA ILE A 312 1.85 3.71 25.52
C ILE A 312 2.68 3.11 26.66
N PHE A 313 2.02 2.69 27.71
CA PHE A 313 2.64 1.97 28.81
C PHE A 313 2.09 0.55 28.83
N GLY A 314 2.94 -0.43 29.00
CA GLY A 314 2.54 -1.83 29.08
C GLY A 314 1.48 -2.07 30.14
N SER A 315 0.49 -2.86 29.80
CA SER A 315 -0.64 -3.17 30.67
C SER A 315 -1.19 -4.57 30.36
N LYS A 316 -1.96 -5.11 31.30
CA LYS A 316 -2.69 -6.35 31.04
C LYS A 316 -3.95 -6.03 30.26
N LEU A 317 -4.05 -6.57 29.04
CA LEU A 317 -5.23 -6.42 28.21
C LEU A 317 -6.30 -7.44 28.59
N HIS A 318 -7.56 -7.10 28.30
CA HIS A 318 -8.73 -7.96 28.46
C HIS A 318 -9.62 -7.89 27.23
N GLY A 319 -10.55 -8.84 27.08
CA GLY A 319 -11.56 -8.79 26.04
C GLY A 319 -12.47 -7.56 26.21
N ALA A 320 -12.87 -6.96 25.09
CA ALA A 320 -13.83 -5.86 25.05
C ALA A 320 -14.93 -6.16 24.02
N CYS A 321 -16.15 -5.65 24.27
CA CYS A 321 -17.29 -5.75 23.37
C CYS A 321 -17.59 -4.36 22.77
#